data_032c49f5f7510cd4a70ad45fb6783669
#
_entry.id   032c49f5f7510cd4a70ad45fb6783669
#
_cell.length_a   1.000
_cell.length_b   1.000
_cell.length_c   1.000
_cell.angle_alpha   90.00
_cell.angle_beta   90.00
_cell.angle_gamma   90.00
#
_symmetry.space_group_name_H-M   'P 1'
#
loop_
_entity.id
_entity.type
_entity.pdbx_description
1 polymer ?
#
loop_
_entity_poly.entity_id
_entity_poly.type
_entity_poly.pdbx_seq_one_letter_code
_entity_poly.pdbx_strand_id
1 'polypeptide(L)'
;MDNTFDVDFSDIDAVFRHLQDKYGKKNVARVGAFNRFTCKSAIRKIMGVYGYSQKAIKNIVDELPNDGQCTINEAIQSSNIIKEFFKQNEHILQCVKKLEGCLSHMSTHAGGVIICEGLTEKLPVWTMAEDREKLIVGFDKKIIEALGHYKFDVLGLNYLTLMKNALDNIDEEIDWAKVDFEDQNIYNMLSSGDVFGVFQLSEQKDKVMEQKPKCFEDLIAINALIRPGVGDWNEYIKLRNSGFDKSAVQPYMESTCGLIVYQDQYLLLAQTYAGWDIAFSDKHIRKNKDIKNDHKLREQFISDTLSRGYDKQTATQIWNSIEEVVAGGYGFNRAHSTSYAKLSYQTAYLKYYYPAAFYTACLTANQGEAETLNKIRELVEKAGINLVTPDINKGSNKFKIYDNNIMFALTAINGVGESAYQAIVNMRPIKSFDDFMKRRVPKDVKSNTVIALIKAGAFDFDTTDRNQLMFEMTGEKYKTPNYVYEKECFGFYITKAPYDKYDVKPLEDYTNGQLVTTVAEITQVAERNDRNGNKMAFVSGVNKNGNIRFIFFSSVWKNNKVQEDQMYIIKGRKDKDSILVNSVEVIG
;
A
#
# COMPACT_ATOMS: atom_id res chain seq x y z
N MET A 1 -9.52 -4.07 33.46
CA MET A 1 -9.60 -3.21 32.28
C MET A 1 -8.33 -3.41 31.50
N ASP A 2 -8.42 -3.93 30.30
CA ASP A 2 -7.25 -4.00 29.40
C ASP A 2 -6.95 -2.58 28.93
N ASN A 3 -6.06 -1.87 29.61
CA ASN A 3 -5.61 -0.54 29.22
C ASN A 3 -4.55 -0.67 28.12
N THR A 4 -4.96 -1.13 26.95
CA THR A 4 -4.14 -1.05 25.74
C THR A 4 -4.43 0.28 25.06
N PHE A 5 -3.43 1.15 25.00
CA PHE A 5 -3.47 2.36 24.18
C PHE A 5 -2.73 2.04 22.89
N ASP A 6 -3.46 1.97 21.79
CA ASP A 6 -2.88 1.92 20.44
C ASP A 6 -2.75 3.36 19.95
N VAL A 7 -1.54 3.80 19.69
CA VAL A 7 -1.27 5.15 19.17
C VAL A 7 -0.36 5.05 17.97
N ASP A 8 -0.81 5.63 16.86
CA ASP A 8 -0.06 5.70 15.61
C ASP A 8 0.79 6.99 15.55
N PHE A 9 2.03 6.84 15.10
CA PHE A 9 2.99 7.94 14.99
C PHE A 9 3.62 7.99 13.58
N SER A 10 4.00 9.18 13.16
CA SER A 10 4.76 9.38 11.91
C SER A 10 6.24 8.97 12.04
N ASP A 11 6.82 9.06 13.23
CA ASP A 11 8.23 8.74 13.52
C ASP A 11 8.35 7.99 14.86
N ILE A 12 8.41 6.66 14.77
CA ILE A 12 8.55 5.79 15.96
C ILE A 12 9.89 6.02 16.66
N ASP A 13 10.96 6.30 15.91
CA ASP A 13 12.28 6.47 16.50
C ASP A 13 12.39 7.77 17.28
N ALA A 14 11.72 8.83 16.83
CA ALA A 14 11.60 10.07 17.60
C ALA A 14 10.84 9.84 18.91
N VAL A 15 9.73 9.10 18.88
CA VAL A 15 8.98 8.72 20.07
C VAL A 15 9.84 7.89 21.02
N PHE A 16 10.56 6.90 20.50
CA PHE A 16 11.43 6.06 21.32
C PHE A 16 12.56 6.86 21.99
N ARG A 17 13.20 7.79 21.26
CA ARG A 17 14.18 8.70 21.83
C ARG A 17 13.57 9.58 22.92
N HIS A 18 12.39 10.16 22.68
CA HIS A 18 11.68 10.96 23.70
C HIS A 18 11.40 10.17 24.98
N LEU A 19 10.98 8.89 24.85
CA LEU A 19 10.76 8.03 26.02
C LEU A 19 12.07 7.73 26.76
N GLN A 20 13.17 7.50 26.04
CA GLN A 20 14.49 7.33 26.63
C GLN A 20 14.99 8.58 27.37
N ASP A 21 14.77 9.77 26.81
CA ASP A 21 15.13 11.04 27.44
C ASP A 21 14.31 11.30 28.71
N LYS A 22 13.01 10.95 28.67
CA LYS A 22 12.09 11.18 29.79
C LYS A 22 12.27 10.19 30.95
N TYR A 23 12.46 8.90 30.62
CA TYR A 23 12.47 7.82 31.63
C TYR A 23 13.87 7.23 31.88
N GLY A 24 14.85 7.62 31.07
CA GLY A 24 16.22 7.09 31.11
C GLY A 24 16.44 5.91 30.16
N LYS A 25 17.57 5.92 29.44
CA LYS A 25 17.92 4.90 28.41
C LYS A 25 17.88 3.46 28.93
N LYS A 26 18.22 3.23 30.22
CA LYS A 26 18.24 1.89 30.84
C LYS A 26 16.85 1.37 31.25
N ASN A 27 15.84 2.23 31.22
CA ASN A 27 14.49 1.93 31.67
C ASN A 27 13.49 1.75 30.51
N VAL A 28 13.94 1.96 29.26
CA VAL A 28 13.10 1.88 28.05
C VAL A 28 13.69 0.86 27.10
N ALA A 29 12.89 -0.11 26.70
CA ALA A 29 13.31 -1.13 25.74
C ALA A 29 12.17 -1.48 24.76
N ARG A 30 12.52 -1.96 23.58
CA ARG A 30 11.58 -2.61 22.67
C ARG A 30 11.31 -4.05 23.10
N VAL A 31 10.14 -4.56 22.75
CA VAL A 31 9.78 -5.96 22.98
C VAL A 31 10.44 -6.83 21.92
N GLY A 32 11.00 -7.98 22.34
CA GLY A 32 11.52 -8.98 21.42
C GLY A 32 10.41 -9.75 20.72
N ALA A 33 10.70 -10.18 19.50
CA ALA A 33 9.85 -11.08 18.73
C ALA A 33 10.67 -12.31 18.30
N PHE A 34 10.08 -13.48 18.46
CA PHE A 34 10.69 -14.75 18.14
C PHE A 34 10.02 -15.33 16.91
N ASN A 35 10.66 -15.16 15.76
CA ASN A 35 10.14 -15.67 14.50
C ASN A 35 10.36 -17.17 14.40
N ARG A 36 9.34 -17.88 13.95
CA ARG A 36 9.39 -19.32 13.70
C ARG A 36 9.35 -19.60 12.21
N PHE A 37 9.93 -20.72 11.81
CA PHE A 37 9.80 -21.17 10.45
C PHE A 37 8.33 -21.53 10.16
N THR A 38 7.72 -20.79 9.24
CA THR A 38 6.43 -21.15 8.63
C THR A 38 6.66 -22.25 7.58
N CYS A 39 5.61 -22.95 7.15
CA CYS A 39 5.66 -23.91 6.04
C CYS A 39 6.43 -23.34 4.84
N LYS A 40 6.05 -22.15 4.38
CA LYS A 40 6.68 -21.45 3.26
C LYS A 40 8.18 -21.19 3.45
N SER A 41 8.58 -20.72 4.62
CA SER A 41 9.98 -20.42 4.92
C SER A 41 10.82 -21.69 5.15
N ALA A 42 10.24 -22.72 5.73
CA ALA A 42 10.88 -24.02 5.89
C ALA A 42 11.16 -24.69 4.55
N ILE A 43 10.18 -24.72 3.62
CA ILE A 43 10.36 -25.22 2.27
C ILE A 43 11.49 -24.48 1.54
N ARG A 44 11.45 -23.14 1.54
CA ARG A 44 12.50 -22.32 0.90
C ARG A 44 13.88 -22.62 1.46
N LYS A 45 14.01 -22.71 2.77
CA LYS A 45 15.29 -22.97 3.45
C LYS A 45 15.83 -24.35 3.11
N ILE A 46 15.01 -25.40 3.24
CA ILE A 46 15.44 -26.78 3.01
C ILE A 46 15.75 -27.00 1.52
N MET A 47 14.85 -26.62 0.60
CA MET A 47 15.12 -26.77 -0.84
C MET A 47 16.37 -25.98 -1.27
N GLY A 48 16.61 -24.80 -0.67
CA GLY A 48 17.83 -24.03 -0.93
C GLY A 48 19.11 -24.77 -0.47
N VAL A 49 19.09 -25.43 0.69
CA VAL A 49 20.21 -26.26 1.18
C VAL A 49 20.45 -27.47 0.27
N TYR A 50 19.40 -28.04 -0.30
CA TYR A 50 19.51 -29.15 -1.27
C TYR A 50 19.85 -28.67 -2.70
N GLY A 51 20.14 -27.39 -2.92
CA GLY A 51 20.63 -26.84 -4.20
C GLY A 51 19.58 -26.61 -5.27
N TYR A 52 18.29 -26.57 -4.92
CA TYR A 52 17.24 -26.23 -5.87
C TYR A 52 17.35 -24.78 -6.34
N SER A 53 17.10 -24.54 -7.63
CA SER A 53 17.08 -23.21 -8.20
C SER A 53 15.95 -22.36 -7.60
N GLN A 54 16.12 -21.04 -7.57
CA GLN A 54 15.10 -20.09 -7.07
C GLN A 54 13.76 -20.25 -7.82
N LYS A 55 13.81 -20.56 -9.12
CA LYS A 55 12.62 -20.82 -9.94
C LYS A 55 11.88 -22.09 -9.49
N ALA A 56 12.62 -23.16 -9.20
CA ALA A 56 12.03 -24.41 -8.72
C ALA A 56 11.40 -24.23 -7.33
N ILE A 57 12.09 -23.52 -6.43
CA ILE A 57 11.57 -23.18 -5.10
C ILE A 57 10.30 -22.34 -5.22
N LYS A 58 10.31 -21.32 -6.08
CA LYS A 58 9.15 -20.46 -6.31
C LYS A 58 7.93 -21.24 -6.79
N ASN A 59 8.10 -22.15 -7.75
CA ASN A 59 7.00 -22.97 -8.27
C ASN A 59 6.29 -23.79 -7.19
N ILE A 60 7.03 -24.33 -6.23
CA ILE A 60 6.43 -25.10 -5.11
C ILE A 60 5.78 -24.17 -4.09
N VAL A 61 6.42 -23.04 -3.81
CA VAL A 61 5.94 -22.09 -2.80
C VAL A 61 4.69 -21.33 -3.26
N ASP A 62 4.56 -21.06 -4.56
CA ASP A 62 3.40 -20.36 -5.13
C ASP A 62 2.12 -21.22 -5.13
N GLU A 63 2.27 -22.55 -4.94
CA GLU A 63 1.16 -23.49 -4.75
C GLU A 63 0.60 -23.53 -3.31
N LEU A 64 1.28 -22.86 -2.36
CA LEU A 64 0.79 -22.79 -0.98
C LEU A 64 -0.42 -21.86 -0.87
N PRO A 65 -1.39 -22.19 0.01
CA PRO A 65 -2.49 -21.30 0.33
C PRO A 65 -1.99 -19.91 0.77
N ASN A 66 -2.70 -18.86 0.36
CA ASN A 66 -2.29 -17.47 0.61
C ASN A 66 -2.50 -16.99 2.06
N ASP A 67 -3.03 -17.83 2.94
CA ASP A 67 -3.35 -17.47 4.33
C ASP A 67 -2.14 -17.31 5.26
N GLY A 68 -0.94 -17.69 4.80
CA GLY A 68 0.32 -17.58 5.54
C GLY A 68 0.44 -18.48 6.79
N GLN A 69 -0.61 -19.19 7.18
CA GLN A 69 -0.70 -20.03 8.40
C GLN A 69 -0.76 -21.53 8.09
N CYS A 70 -0.88 -21.90 6.83
CA CYS A 70 -0.92 -23.28 6.36
C CYS A 70 0.28 -24.08 6.87
N THR A 71 0.03 -25.26 7.45
CA THR A 71 1.04 -26.25 7.80
C THR A 71 1.44 -27.09 6.59
N ILE A 72 2.60 -27.74 6.63
CA ILE A 72 3.04 -28.62 5.53
C ILE A 72 2.05 -29.78 5.28
N ASN A 73 1.37 -30.28 6.31
CA ASN A 73 0.39 -31.34 6.16
C ASN A 73 -0.87 -30.85 5.41
N GLU A 74 -1.35 -29.65 5.73
CA GLU A 74 -2.46 -29.00 5.02
C GLU A 74 -2.09 -28.65 3.57
N ALA A 75 -0.86 -28.16 3.35
CA ALA A 75 -0.35 -27.89 2.01
C ALA A 75 -0.33 -29.14 1.10
N ILE A 76 0.08 -30.30 1.63
CA ILE A 76 0.07 -31.58 0.91
C ILE A 76 -1.36 -32.03 0.59
N GLN A 77 -2.33 -31.69 1.44
CA GLN A 77 -3.75 -32.05 1.19
C GLN A 77 -4.40 -31.11 0.16
N SER A 78 -3.98 -29.84 0.10
CA SER A 78 -4.58 -28.81 -0.74
C SER A 78 -4.04 -28.76 -2.18
N SER A 79 -2.79 -29.19 -2.44
CA SER A 79 -2.16 -29.13 -3.76
C SER A 79 -1.58 -30.46 -4.20
N ASN A 80 -2.05 -30.95 -5.36
CA ASN A 80 -1.50 -32.15 -5.98
C ASN A 80 -0.04 -31.99 -6.41
N ILE A 81 0.39 -30.78 -6.79
CA ILE A 81 1.77 -30.46 -7.18
C ILE A 81 2.70 -30.63 -5.97
N ILE A 82 2.32 -30.06 -4.82
CA ILE A 82 3.07 -30.20 -3.56
C ILE A 82 3.12 -31.66 -3.13
N LYS A 83 1.99 -32.37 -3.21
CA LYS A 83 1.89 -33.77 -2.85
C LYS A 83 2.84 -34.65 -3.68
N GLU A 84 2.82 -34.51 -5.00
CA GLU A 84 3.68 -35.32 -5.89
C GLU A 84 5.16 -34.94 -5.73
N PHE A 85 5.49 -33.67 -5.54
CA PHE A 85 6.85 -33.24 -5.26
C PHE A 85 7.42 -33.89 -4.00
N PHE A 86 6.69 -33.86 -2.90
CA PHE A 86 7.16 -34.45 -1.63
C PHE A 86 7.09 -35.98 -1.61
N LYS A 87 6.22 -36.61 -2.40
CA LYS A 87 6.22 -38.06 -2.59
C LYS A 87 7.53 -38.55 -3.25
N GLN A 88 8.07 -37.75 -4.18
CA GLN A 88 9.35 -38.06 -4.84
C GLN A 88 10.56 -37.61 -3.99
N ASN A 89 10.36 -36.75 -3.02
CA ASN A 89 11.40 -36.12 -2.19
C ASN A 89 11.08 -36.24 -0.69
N GLU A 90 10.81 -37.49 -0.24
CA GLU A 90 10.41 -37.77 1.15
C GLU A 90 11.43 -37.25 2.19
N HIS A 91 12.73 -37.33 1.89
CA HIS A 91 13.79 -36.82 2.76
C HIS A 91 13.71 -35.29 2.97
N ILE A 92 13.31 -34.53 1.93
CA ILE A 92 13.07 -33.09 2.02
C ILE A 92 11.84 -32.82 2.90
N LEU A 93 10.75 -33.59 2.70
CA LEU A 93 9.55 -33.49 3.52
C LEU A 93 9.85 -33.66 5.01
N GLN A 94 10.62 -34.69 5.36
CA GLN A 94 11.00 -34.94 6.75
C GLN A 94 11.80 -33.78 7.35
N CYS A 95 12.70 -33.18 6.57
CA CYS A 95 13.45 -32.01 7.01
C CYS A 95 12.54 -30.78 7.18
N VAL A 96 11.61 -30.54 6.27
CA VAL A 96 10.62 -29.45 6.36
C VAL A 96 9.74 -29.62 7.59
N LYS A 97 9.20 -30.83 7.84
CA LYS A 97 8.38 -31.13 9.04
C LYS A 97 9.14 -30.89 10.35
N LYS A 98 10.44 -31.19 10.40
CA LYS A 98 11.28 -30.94 11.59
C LYS A 98 11.59 -29.47 11.77
N LEU A 99 11.72 -28.70 10.69
CA LEU A 99 12.08 -27.30 10.74
C LEU A 99 10.87 -26.40 10.99
N GLU A 100 9.68 -26.76 10.47
CA GLU A 100 8.45 -26.02 10.67
C GLU A 100 8.16 -25.84 12.18
N GLY A 101 7.83 -24.60 12.58
CA GLY A 101 7.59 -24.25 13.97
C GLY A 101 8.84 -24.04 14.84
N CYS A 102 10.04 -24.44 14.38
CA CYS A 102 11.28 -24.14 15.09
C CYS A 102 11.59 -22.63 15.08
N LEU A 103 12.32 -22.16 16.09
CA LEU A 103 12.81 -20.78 16.12
C LEU A 103 13.77 -20.52 14.95
N SER A 104 13.50 -19.46 14.20
CA SER A 104 14.30 -19.04 13.06
C SER A 104 15.32 -17.97 13.48
N HIS A 105 14.82 -16.85 13.97
CA HIS A 105 15.65 -15.73 14.43
C HIS A 105 14.87 -14.87 15.43
N MET A 106 15.60 -14.10 16.21
CA MET A 106 15.06 -13.04 17.05
C MET A 106 15.01 -11.74 16.27
N SER A 107 13.93 -10.98 16.45
CA SER A 107 13.73 -9.66 15.89
C SER A 107 13.09 -8.74 16.92
N THR A 108 12.88 -7.51 16.57
CA THR A 108 12.16 -6.54 17.39
C THR A 108 10.68 -6.54 17.03
N HIS A 109 9.79 -6.54 18.00
CA HIS A 109 8.36 -6.29 17.78
C HIS A 109 8.17 -4.90 17.17
N ALA A 110 7.35 -4.80 16.13
CA ALA A 110 7.24 -3.58 15.33
C ALA A 110 6.87 -2.33 16.15
N GLY A 111 5.98 -2.45 17.15
CA GLY A 111 5.49 -1.32 17.94
C GLY A 111 5.65 -1.47 19.46
N GLY A 112 6.00 -2.67 19.95
CA GLY A 112 6.02 -2.93 21.40
C GLY A 112 7.16 -2.21 22.12
N VAL A 113 6.83 -1.38 23.10
CA VAL A 113 7.77 -0.69 23.99
C VAL A 113 7.43 -1.00 25.43
N ILE A 114 8.45 -1.20 26.26
CA ILE A 114 8.34 -1.37 27.71
C ILE A 114 9.05 -0.22 28.39
N ILE A 115 8.41 0.32 29.42
CA ILE A 115 8.99 1.31 30.33
C ILE A 115 8.97 0.69 31.73
N CYS A 116 10.14 0.45 32.31
CA CYS A 116 10.26 -0.17 33.61
C CYS A 116 11.52 0.36 34.33
N GLU A 117 11.35 0.89 35.52
CA GLU A 117 12.50 1.27 36.37
C GLU A 117 13.36 0.06 36.72
N GLY A 118 14.68 0.17 36.50
CA GLY A 118 15.59 -0.94 36.67
C GLY A 118 15.41 -2.09 35.68
N LEU A 119 14.93 -1.78 34.44
CA LEU A 119 14.59 -2.77 33.43
C LEU A 119 15.76 -3.73 33.14
N THR A 120 16.98 -3.20 32.98
CA THR A 120 18.18 -4.01 32.68
C THR A 120 18.61 -4.94 33.83
N GLU A 121 18.11 -4.72 35.04
CA GLU A 121 18.36 -5.56 36.23
C GLU A 121 17.24 -6.62 36.37
N LYS A 122 16.06 -6.33 35.89
CA LYS A 122 14.86 -7.17 36.06
C LYS A 122 14.61 -8.10 34.87
N LEU A 123 14.99 -7.70 33.68
CA LEU A 123 14.72 -8.43 32.45
C LEU A 123 16.00 -8.64 31.64
N PRO A 124 16.15 -9.80 30.97
CA PRO A 124 17.23 -9.99 30.01
C PRO A 124 17.06 -9.06 28.83
N VAL A 125 18.11 -8.32 28.48
CA VAL A 125 18.13 -7.40 27.37
C VAL A 125 19.29 -7.69 26.43
N TRP A 126 19.09 -7.38 25.16
CA TRP A 126 20.10 -7.43 24.12
C TRP A 126 20.02 -6.19 23.22
N THR A 127 20.99 -6.01 22.32
CA THR A 127 21.02 -4.91 21.35
C THR A 127 21.33 -5.47 19.97
N MET A 128 20.89 -4.78 18.91
CA MET A 128 21.32 -5.10 17.55
C MET A 128 22.73 -4.54 17.30
N ALA A 129 23.52 -5.21 16.47
CA ALA A 129 24.87 -4.77 16.12
C ALA A 129 24.88 -3.37 15.46
N GLU A 130 23.81 -3.06 14.74
CA GLU A 130 23.60 -1.82 13.99
C GLU A 130 23.13 -0.65 14.86
N ASP A 131 22.51 -0.95 16.01
CA ASP A 131 21.99 0.08 16.94
C ASP A 131 22.12 -0.39 18.41
N ARG A 132 23.27 -0.12 18.98
CA ARG A 132 23.57 -0.50 20.37
C ARG A 132 22.88 0.34 21.42
N GLU A 133 22.24 1.44 21.04
CA GLU A 133 21.50 2.31 21.96
C GLU A 133 20.06 1.84 22.19
N LYS A 134 19.53 1.00 21.30
CA LYS A 134 18.17 0.45 21.43
C LYS A 134 18.21 -0.89 22.16
N LEU A 135 17.79 -0.88 23.41
CA LEU A 135 17.59 -2.11 24.19
C LEU A 135 16.38 -2.87 23.68
N ILE A 136 16.50 -4.20 23.64
CA ILE A 136 15.42 -5.12 23.27
C ILE A 136 15.30 -6.15 24.39
N VAL A 137 14.10 -6.34 24.93
CA VAL A 137 13.85 -7.37 25.94
C VAL A 137 13.85 -8.75 25.31
N GLY A 138 14.55 -9.70 25.93
CA GLY A 138 14.70 -11.08 25.48
C GLY A 138 13.48 -11.97 25.70
N PHE A 139 12.30 -11.37 25.89
CA PHE A 139 11.02 -12.07 26.06
C PHE A 139 9.98 -11.56 25.05
N ASP A 140 9.05 -12.44 24.69
CA ASP A 140 7.89 -12.08 23.88
C ASP A 140 6.77 -11.44 24.73
N LYS A 141 5.75 -10.91 24.05
CA LYS A 141 4.59 -10.25 24.67
C LYS A 141 3.97 -11.06 25.81
N LYS A 142 3.76 -12.38 25.61
CA LYS A 142 3.05 -13.24 26.57
C LYS A 142 3.82 -13.39 27.88
N ILE A 143 5.13 -13.54 27.78
CA ILE A 143 6.01 -13.66 28.95
C ILE A 143 6.08 -12.35 29.72
N ILE A 144 6.20 -11.21 28.99
CA ILE A 144 6.23 -9.87 29.55
C ILE A 144 4.95 -9.58 30.35
N GLU A 145 3.78 -9.87 29.78
CA GLU A 145 2.49 -9.72 30.46
C GLU A 145 2.35 -10.64 31.67
N ALA A 146 2.83 -11.88 31.57
CA ALA A 146 2.84 -12.82 32.70
C ALA A 146 3.75 -12.38 33.86
N LEU A 147 4.81 -11.61 33.57
CA LEU A 147 5.69 -10.99 34.55
C LEU A 147 5.13 -9.71 35.16
N GLY A 148 3.92 -9.28 34.76
CA GLY A 148 3.24 -8.09 35.28
C GLY A 148 3.71 -6.76 34.66
N HIS A 149 4.43 -6.81 33.54
CA HIS A 149 4.84 -5.59 32.83
C HIS A 149 3.83 -5.20 31.74
N TYR A 150 3.64 -3.91 31.56
CA TYR A 150 2.78 -3.36 30.50
C TYR A 150 3.59 -3.15 29.22
N LYS A 151 3.03 -3.60 28.11
CA LYS A 151 3.51 -3.30 26.77
C LYS A 151 2.70 -2.11 26.19
N PHE A 152 3.39 -1.06 25.81
CA PHE A 152 2.82 0.04 25.05
C PHE A 152 3.02 -0.22 23.56
N ASP A 153 1.97 -0.11 22.76
CA ASP A 153 2.06 -0.23 21.31
C ASP A 153 2.27 1.16 20.69
N VAL A 154 3.50 1.42 20.27
CA VAL A 154 3.91 2.60 19.50
C VAL A 154 3.98 2.18 18.05
N LEU A 155 2.93 2.44 17.28
CA LEU A 155 2.79 1.98 15.91
C LEU A 155 3.24 3.06 14.93
N GLY A 156 3.92 2.67 13.86
CA GLY A 156 4.28 3.57 12.77
C GLY A 156 3.24 3.53 11.67
N LEU A 157 2.75 4.69 11.28
CA LEU A 157 1.81 4.81 10.19
C LEU A 157 2.38 5.76 9.12
N ASN A 158 2.83 5.18 8.00
CA ASN A 158 3.45 5.92 6.90
C ASN A 158 2.56 7.06 6.35
N TYR A 159 1.24 6.89 6.41
CA TYR A 159 0.31 7.93 5.98
C TYR A 159 0.35 9.19 6.85
N LEU A 160 0.72 9.10 8.13
CA LEU A 160 0.96 10.28 8.96
C LEU A 160 2.20 11.05 8.49
N THR A 161 3.23 10.33 8.02
CA THR A 161 4.41 10.95 7.40
C THR A 161 4.03 11.61 6.06
N LEU A 162 3.19 10.95 5.25
CA LEU A 162 2.66 11.52 4.02
C LEU A 162 1.88 12.81 4.30
N MET A 163 0.95 12.77 5.26
CA MET A 163 0.19 13.95 5.66
C MET A 163 1.10 15.09 6.15
N LYS A 164 2.07 14.78 7.00
CA LYS A 164 3.05 15.78 7.45
C LYS A 164 3.80 16.40 6.27
N ASN A 165 4.31 15.58 5.35
CA ASN A 165 4.99 16.08 4.16
C ASN A 165 4.06 16.93 3.26
N ALA A 166 2.77 16.62 3.19
CA ALA A 166 1.80 17.44 2.47
C ALA A 166 1.59 18.79 3.17
N LEU A 167 1.37 18.75 4.49
CA LEU A 167 1.17 19.96 5.31
C LEU A 167 2.41 20.89 5.29
N ASP A 168 3.62 20.33 5.29
CA ASP A 168 4.88 21.09 5.18
C ASP A 168 5.01 21.83 3.81
N ASN A 169 4.17 21.51 2.83
CA ASN A 169 4.11 22.16 1.51
C ASN A 169 2.86 23.07 1.35
N ILE A 170 2.16 23.38 2.43
CA ILE A 170 1.00 24.29 2.48
C ILE A 170 1.38 25.48 3.35
N ASP A 171 1.19 26.69 2.82
CA ASP A 171 1.60 27.91 3.52
C ASP A 171 0.66 28.30 4.68
N GLU A 172 -0.55 27.75 4.72
CA GLU A 172 -1.56 28.02 5.76
C GLU A 172 -1.70 26.84 6.72
N GLU A 173 -2.04 27.12 7.97
CA GLU A 173 -2.34 26.11 8.97
C GLU A 173 -3.77 25.61 8.82
N ILE A 174 -3.95 24.29 8.61
CA ILE A 174 -5.27 23.67 8.54
C ILE A 174 -5.75 23.32 9.95
N ASP A 175 -6.77 24.02 10.42
CA ASP A 175 -7.45 23.70 11.68
C ASP A 175 -8.46 22.56 11.45
N TRP A 176 -8.03 21.33 11.70
CA TRP A 176 -8.86 20.14 11.53
C TRP A 176 -10.14 20.11 12.37
N ALA A 177 -10.25 20.95 13.40
CA ALA A 177 -11.48 21.07 14.19
C ALA A 177 -12.57 21.87 13.48
N LYS A 178 -12.19 22.67 12.47
CA LYS A 178 -13.12 23.48 11.66
C LYS A 178 -13.43 22.89 10.30
N VAL A 179 -12.74 21.83 9.92
CA VAL A 179 -13.00 21.14 8.65
C VAL A 179 -14.37 20.46 8.70
N ASP A 180 -15.21 20.74 7.70
CA ASP A 180 -16.50 20.07 7.52
C ASP A 180 -16.28 18.65 7.01
N PHE A 181 -16.62 17.66 7.82
CA PHE A 181 -16.53 16.24 7.47
C PHE A 181 -17.70 15.77 6.58
N GLU A 182 -18.63 16.64 6.22
CA GLU A 182 -19.77 16.34 5.36
C GLU A 182 -19.67 17.03 3.97
N ASP A 183 -18.49 17.55 3.61
CA ASP A 183 -18.26 18.20 2.31
C ASP A 183 -18.48 17.24 1.14
N GLN A 184 -19.53 17.51 0.36
CA GLN A 184 -19.96 16.68 -0.77
C GLN A 184 -18.97 16.65 -1.92
N ASN A 185 -18.11 17.65 -2.08
CA ASN A 185 -17.08 17.64 -3.12
C ASN A 185 -16.10 16.49 -2.91
N ILE A 186 -15.72 16.24 -1.65
CA ILE A 186 -14.82 15.13 -1.28
C ILE A 186 -15.50 13.79 -1.53
N TYR A 187 -16.76 13.64 -1.13
CA TYR A 187 -17.51 12.40 -1.36
C TYR A 187 -17.76 12.13 -2.84
N ASN A 188 -18.00 13.16 -3.65
CA ASN A 188 -18.13 13.05 -5.11
C ASN A 188 -16.81 12.57 -5.73
N MET A 189 -15.66 13.13 -5.33
CA MET A 189 -14.34 12.69 -5.76
C MET A 189 -14.12 11.19 -5.40
N LEU A 190 -14.37 10.80 -4.14
CA LEU A 190 -14.22 9.40 -3.70
C LEU A 190 -15.15 8.47 -4.49
N SER A 191 -16.42 8.85 -4.66
CA SER A 191 -17.43 8.06 -5.39
C SER A 191 -17.11 7.90 -6.88
N SER A 192 -16.36 8.83 -7.48
CA SER A 192 -15.86 8.69 -8.85
C SER A 192 -14.70 7.68 -8.99
N GLY A 193 -14.16 7.20 -7.86
CA GLY A 193 -13.01 6.28 -7.83
C GLY A 193 -11.66 6.98 -7.86
N ASP A 194 -11.61 8.30 -7.64
CA ASP A 194 -10.34 9.04 -7.50
C ASP A 194 -9.80 8.92 -6.07
N VAL A 195 -9.39 7.70 -5.71
CA VAL A 195 -8.96 7.30 -4.36
C VAL A 195 -7.46 7.07 -4.22
N PHE A 196 -6.66 7.22 -5.28
CA PHE A 196 -5.22 7.01 -5.19
C PHE A 196 -4.58 7.86 -4.09
N GLY A 197 -3.78 7.25 -3.24
CA GLY A 197 -3.11 7.91 -2.10
C GLY A 197 -4.03 8.28 -0.94
N VAL A 198 -5.34 8.01 -1.01
CA VAL A 198 -6.25 8.19 0.11
C VAL A 198 -6.11 7.01 1.08
N PHE A 199 -5.89 7.31 2.35
CA PHE A 199 -5.65 6.29 3.38
C PHE A 199 -6.73 5.21 3.40
N GLN A 200 -6.34 3.96 3.47
CA GLN A 200 -7.17 2.73 3.43
C GLN A 200 -7.99 2.52 2.14
N LEU A 201 -8.26 3.58 1.37
CA LEU A 201 -9.15 3.50 0.20
C LEU A 201 -8.39 3.33 -1.12
N SER A 202 -7.09 3.64 -1.15
CA SER A 202 -6.27 3.64 -2.38
C SER A 202 -6.36 2.32 -3.17
N GLU A 203 -6.32 1.18 -2.48
CA GLU A 203 -6.38 -0.16 -3.09
C GLU A 203 -7.82 -0.73 -3.15
N GLN A 204 -8.81 0.07 -2.76
CA GLN A 204 -10.21 -0.37 -2.64
C GLN A 204 -11.15 0.39 -3.60
N LYS A 205 -10.60 0.89 -4.71
CA LYS A 205 -11.30 1.72 -5.68
C LYS A 205 -12.69 1.17 -6.04
N ASP A 206 -12.77 -0.12 -6.40
CA ASP A 206 -14.01 -0.73 -6.86
C ASP A 206 -15.07 -0.76 -5.75
N LYS A 207 -14.69 -1.08 -4.52
CA LYS A 207 -15.60 -1.05 -3.37
C LYS A 207 -16.08 0.35 -3.04
N VAL A 208 -15.21 1.35 -3.12
CA VAL A 208 -15.60 2.76 -2.90
C VAL A 208 -16.60 3.22 -3.96
N MET A 209 -16.35 2.88 -5.24
CA MET A 209 -17.27 3.19 -6.34
C MET A 209 -18.61 2.45 -6.23
N GLU A 210 -18.62 1.24 -5.70
CA GLU A 210 -19.83 0.45 -5.47
C GLU A 210 -20.65 1.03 -4.31
N GLN A 211 -20.00 1.38 -3.19
CA GLN A 211 -20.65 1.98 -2.01
C GLN A 211 -21.17 3.39 -2.28
N LYS A 212 -20.41 4.21 -3.05
CA LYS A 212 -20.68 5.64 -3.30
C LYS A 212 -20.88 6.40 -1.99
N PRO A 213 -19.82 6.62 -1.20
CA PRO A 213 -19.93 7.28 0.09
C PRO A 213 -20.49 8.70 -0.06
N LYS A 214 -21.35 9.13 0.88
CA LYS A 214 -22.03 10.44 0.89
C LYS A 214 -21.87 11.21 2.18
N CYS A 215 -21.40 10.55 3.24
CA CYS A 215 -21.23 11.12 4.57
C CYS A 215 -20.11 10.41 5.34
N PHE A 216 -19.74 10.97 6.49
CA PHE A 216 -18.64 10.42 7.28
C PHE A 216 -18.92 9.00 7.81
N GLU A 217 -20.19 8.69 8.16
CA GLU A 217 -20.58 7.34 8.58
C GLU A 217 -20.33 6.29 7.49
N ASP A 218 -20.45 6.66 6.21
CA ASP A 218 -20.12 5.76 5.10
C ASP A 218 -18.63 5.41 5.07
N LEU A 219 -17.76 6.36 5.41
CA LEU A 219 -16.32 6.10 5.53
C LEU A 219 -15.99 5.22 6.73
N ILE A 220 -16.74 5.35 7.83
CA ILE A 220 -16.59 4.45 8.99
C ILE A 220 -16.98 3.03 8.58
N ALA A 221 -18.11 2.88 7.89
CA ALA A 221 -18.61 1.58 7.46
C ALA A 221 -17.64 0.89 6.47
N ILE A 222 -17.17 1.60 5.45
CA ILE A 222 -16.25 1.01 4.47
C ILE A 222 -14.92 0.59 5.12
N ASN A 223 -14.35 1.40 6.02
CA ASN A 223 -13.11 1.07 6.72
C ASN A 223 -13.19 -0.21 7.57
N ALA A 224 -14.39 -0.56 8.05
CA ALA A 224 -14.63 -1.83 8.71
C ALA A 224 -14.84 -2.97 7.71
N LEU A 225 -15.75 -2.79 6.75
CA LEU A 225 -16.24 -3.83 5.84
C LEU A 225 -15.26 -4.26 4.74
N ILE A 226 -14.25 -3.44 4.41
CA ILE A 226 -13.23 -3.85 3.44
C ILE A 226 -12.28 -4.93 3.98
N ARG A 227 -12.30 -5.19 5.28
CA ARG A 227 -11.43 -6.19 5.92
C ARG A 227 -12.01 -7.60 5.78
N PRO A 228 -11.18 -8.61 5.47
CA PRO A 228 -11.65 -10.00 5.41
C PRO A 228 -12.28 -10.45 6.73
N GLY A 229 -13.45 -11.08 6.66
CA GLY A 229 -14.15 -11.65 7.83
C GLY A 229 -14.95 -10.66 8.66
N VAL A 230 -15.06 -9.39 8.25
CA VAL A 230 -15.92 -8.40 8.91
C VAL A 230 -17.20 -8.20 8.10
N GLY A 231 -18.33 -8.71 8.60
CA GLY A 231 -19.63 -8.58 7.95
C GLY A 231 -19.71 -9.19 6.55
N ASP A 232 -20.84 -8.99 5.88
CA ASP A 232 -21.04 -9.38 4.48
C ASP A 232 -21.12 -8.12 3.61
N TRP A 233 -20.06 -7.85 2.82
CA TRP A 233 -20.00 -6.72 1.91
C TRP A 233 -21.15 -6.75 0.89
N ASN A 234 -21.44 -7.91 0.30
CA ASN A 234 -22.45 -8.02 -0.76
C ASN A 234 -23.86 -7.77 -0.20
N GLU A 235 -24.17 -8.29 0.99
CA GLU A 235 -25.44 -8.03 1.65
C GLU A 235 -25.56 -6.55 2.07
N TYR A 236 -24.49 -5.95 2.59
CA TYR A 236 -24.46 -4.52 2.89
C TYR A 236 -24.78 -3.66 1.66
N ILE A 237 -24.13 -3.91 0.54
CA ILE A 237 -24.36 -3.16 -0.71
C ILE A 237 -25.76 -3.40 -1.26
N LYS A 238 -26.26 -4.62 -1.20
CA LYS A 238 -27.62 -4.97 -1.61
C LYS A 238 -28.66 -4.20 -0.78
N LEU A 239 -28.57 -4.21 0.54
CA LEU A 239 -29.45 -3.48 1.43
C LEU A 239 -29.38 -1.97 1.21
N ARG A 240 -28.17 -1.42 1.10
CA ARG A 240 -27.94 0.00 0.82
C ARG A 240 -28.59 0.45 -0.49
N ASN A 241 -28.50 -0.34 -1.56
CA ASN A 241 -29.04 -0.01 -2.87
C ASN A 241 -30.52 -0.31 -3.03
N SER A 242 -31.11 -1.15 -2.18
CA SER A 242 -32.54 -1.50 -2.21
C SER A 242 -33.47 -0.45 -1.60
N GLY A 243 -32.93 0.67 -1.09
CA GLY A 243 -33.72 1.69 -0.40
C GLY A 243 -34.06 1.27 1.03
N PHE A 244 -33.07 0.82 1.78
CA PHE A 244 -33.20 0.38 3.18
C PHE A 244 -34.01 1.37 4.04
N ASP A 245 -35.04 0.86 4.69
CA ASP A 245 -35.89 1.64 5.61
C ASP A 245 -35.19 1.80 6.98
N LYS A 246 -34.64 2.99 7.21
CA LYS A 246 -33.99 3.32 8.48
C LYS A 246 -34.90 3.25 9.68
N SER A 247 -36.20 3.48 9.52
CA SER A 247 -37.16 3.44 10.62
C SER A 247 -37.45 2.01 11.14
N ALA A 248 -37.07 1.00 10.35
CA ALA A 248 -37.26 -0.41 10.72
C ALA A 248 -36.17 -0.95 11.65
N VAL A 249 -35.11 -0.17 11.93
CA VAL A 249 -33.98 -0.61 12.77
C VAL A 249 -33.67 0.40 13.86
N GLN A 250 -32.88 -0.02 14.84
CA GLN A 250 -32.39 0.87 15.88
C GLN A 250 -31.43 1.93 15.27
N PRO A 251 -31.41 3.18 15.76
CA PRO A 251 -30.61 4.26 15.21
C PRO A 251 -29.12 3.93 15.07
N TYR A 252 -28.55 3.16 16.00
CA TYR A 252 -27.14 2.72 15.95
C TYR A 252 -26.87 1.63 14.90
N MET A 253 -27.91 1.14 14.21
CA MET A 253 -27.80 0.18 13.10
C MET A 253 -27.99 0.83 11.72
N GLU A 254 -28.39 2.10 11.64
CA GLU A 254 -28.74 2.78 10.39
C GLU A 254 -27.57 2.84 9.40
N SER A 255 -26.37 3.19 9.88
CA SER A 255 -25.18 3.35 9.03
C SER A 255 -24.71 2.03 8.42
N THR A 256 -25.09 0.90 9.01
CA THR A 256 -24.77 -0.45 8.55
C THR A 256 -25.96 -1.18 7.93
N CYS A 257 -27.04 -0.45 7.60
CA CYS A 257 -28.25 -0.99 6.98
C CYS A 257 -28.85 -2.17 7.76
N GLY A 258 -28.81 -2.11 9.09
CA GLY A 258 -29.32 -3.17 9.96
C GLY A 258 -28.39 -4.35 10.19
N LEU A 259 -27.24 -4.40 9.54
CA LEU A 259 -26.24 -5.44 9.76
C LEU A 259 -25.40 -5.15 11.01
N ILE A 260 -25.06 -6.20 11.73
CA ILE A 260 -24.10 -6.11 12.83
C ILE A 260 -22.69 -6.13 12.25
N VAL A 261 -22.03 -4.98 12.26
CA VAL A 261 -20.64 -4.78 11.79
C VAL A 261 -19.73 -4.51 12.98
N TYR A 262 -20.22 -3.76 13.97
CA TYR A 262 -19.42 -3.29 15.10
C TYR A 262 -19.73 -4.04 16.40
N GLN A 263 -18.70 -4.12 17.27
CA GLN A 263 -18.84 -4.73 18.60
C GLN A 263 -19.89 -4.04 19.48
N ASP A 264 -19.94 -2.72 19.44
CA ASP A 264 -20.91 -1.93 20.20
C ASP A 264 -22.35 -2.20 19.76
N GLN A 265 -22.61 -2.53 18.49
CA GLN A 265 -23.97 -2.80 18.00
C GLN A 265 -24.60 -4.01 18.70
N TYR A 266 -23.89 -5.15 18.79
CA TYR A 266 -24.49 -6.31 19.49
C TYR A 266 -24.56 -6.13 21.02
N LEU A 267 -23.66 -5.32 21.61
CA LEU A 267 -23.77 -4.95 23.02
C LEU A 267 -25.01 -4.07 23.26
N LEU A 268 -25.26 -3.10 22.38
CA LEU A 268 -26.43 -2.24 22.42
C LEU A 268 -27.72 -3.00 22.11
N LEU A 269 -27.72 -3.98 21.21
CA LEU A 269 -28.84 -4.86 20.98
C LEU A 269 -29.20 -5.65 22.25
N ALA A 270 -28.21 -6.20 22.95
CA ALA A 270 -28.44 -6.90 24.20
C ALA A 270 -29.01 -5.96 25.29
N GLN A 271 -28.51 -4.72 25.35
CA GLN A 271 -29.04 -3.70 26.27
C GLN A 271 -30.48 -3.32 25.90
N THR A 272 -30.75 -3.06 24.63
CA THR A 272 -32.06 -2.62 24.16
C THR A 272 -33.14 -3.68 24.38
N TYR A 273 -32.88 -4.93 24.02
CA TYR A 273 -33.87 -6.00 24.00
C TYR A 273 -33.91 -6.79 25.31
N ALA A 274 -32.78 -7.21 25.86
CA ALA A 274 -32.73 -7.98 27.09
C ALA A 274 -32.53 -7.14 28.37
N GLY A 275 -32.21 -5.85 28.23
CA GLY A 275 -31.94 -4.96 29.37
C GLY A 275 -30.59 -5.19 30.03
N TRP A 276 -29.67 -5.91 29.37
CA TRP A 276 -28.34 -6.21 29.90
C TRP A 276 -27.47 -4.98 29.88
N ASP A 277 -26.73 -4.72 30.95
CA ASP A 277 -25.73 -3.66 30.92
C ASP A 277 -24.54 -4.01 30.02
N ILE A 278 -23.82 -2.97 29.63
CA ILE A 278 -22.69 -3.12 28.70
C ILE A 278 -21.57 -3.98 29.29
N ALA A 279 -21.32 -3.91 30.61
CA ALA A 279 -20.26 -4.68 31.25
C ALA A 279 -20.61 -6.19 31.27
N PHE A 280 -21.85 -6.53 31.56
CA PHE A 280 -22.38 -7.90 31.50
C PHE A 280 -22.28 -8.42 30.06
N SER A 281 -22.76 -7.64 29.09
CA SER A 281 -22.74 -8.02 27.67
C SER A 281 -21.30 -8.18 27.13
N ASP A 282 -20.37 -7.30 27.52
CA ASP A 282 -18.95 -7.43 27.16
C ASP A 282 -18.35 -8.74 27.67
N LYS A 283 -18.65 -9.08 28.93
CA LYS A 283 -18.12 -10.30 29.56
C LYS A 283 -18.71 -11.56 28.97
N HIS A 284 -20.03 -11.60 28.77
CA HIS A 284 -20.77 -12.83 28.45
C HIS A 284 -21.08 -13.01 26.95
N ILE A 285 -21.08 -11.94 26.15
CA ILE A 285 -21.24 -12.01 24.68
C ILE A 285 -19.86 -11.85 24.01
N ARG A 286 -19.23 -10.67 24.07
CA ARG A 286 -18.03 -10.36 23.29
C ARG A 286 -16.84 -11.28 23.60
N LYS A 287 -16.65 -11.66 24.87
CA LYS A 287 -15.55 -12.53 25.31
C LYS A 287 -15.90 -14.02 25.26
N ASN A 288 -17.13 -14.38 24.89
CA ASN A 288 -17.59 -15.76 24.85
C ASN A 288 -17.21 -16.46 23.55
N LYS A 289 -16.09 -17.17 23.55
CA LYS A 289 -15.60 -17.92 22.38
C LYS A 289 -16.46 -19.12 22.00
N ASP A 290 -17.33 -19.58 22.90
CA ASP A 290 -18.19 -20.75 22.70
C ASP A 290 -19.68 -20.39 22.73
N ILE A 291 -20.03 -19.20 22.28
CA ILE A 291 -21.40 -18.64 22.33
C ILE A 291 -22.44 -19.57 21.66
N LYS A 292 -22.05 -20.30 20.61
CA LYS A 292 -22.93 -21.26 19.90
C LYS A 292 -23.41 -22.39 20.79
N ASN A 293 -22.63 -22.80 21.78
CA ASN A 293 -22.94 -23.89 22.69
C ASN A 293 -23.46 -23.39 24.06
N ASP A 294 -23.54 -22.07 24.25
CA ASP A 294 -24.02 -21.47 25.48
C ASP A 294 -25.55 -21.35 25.49
N HIS A 295 -26.22 -22.50 25.53
CA HIS A 295 -27.67 -22.57 25.55
C HIS A 295 -28.30 -21.85 26.75
N LYS A 296 -27.63 -21.79 27.91
CA LYS A 296 -28.12 -21.09 29.09
C LYS A 296 -28.18 -19.58 28.88
N LEU A 297 -27.13 -19.02 28.30
CA LEU A 297 -27.07 -17.59 27.98
C LEU A 297 -28.16 -17.23 26.95
N ARG A 298 -28.36 -18.08 25.94
CA ARG A 298 -29.41 -17.93 24.93
C ARG A 298 -30.81 -17.93 25.58
N GLU A 299 -31.10 -18.91 26.42
CA GLU A 299 -32.40 -19.00 27.12
C GLU A 299 -32.63 -17.80 28.04
N GLN A 300 -31.60 -17.35 28.74
CA GLN A 300 -31.64 -16.14 29.56
C GLN A 300 -31.95 -14.91 28.70
N PHE A 301 -31.25 -14.71 27.57
CA PHE A 301 -31.48 -13.58 26.67
C PHE A 301 -32.96 -13.56 26.19
N ILE A 302 -33.48 -14.71 25.74
CA ILE A 302 -34.86 -14.83 25.27
C ILE A 302 -35.82 -14.52 26.39
N SER A 303 -35.64 -15.09 27.58
CA SER A 303 -36.50 -14.85 28.76
C SER A 303 -36.54 -13.38 29.15
N ASP A 304 -35.38 -12.75 29.24
CA ASP A 304 -35.25 -11.34 29.61
C ASP A 304 -35.89 -10.42 28.56
N THR A 305 -35.74 -10.75 27.27
CA THR A 305 -36.36 -10.01 26.17
C THR A 305 -37.90 -10.13 26.21
N LEU A 306 -38.46 -11.32 26.48
CA LEU A 306 -39.88 -11.53 26.66
C LEU A 306 -40.42 -10.74 27.84
N SER A 307 -39.69 -10.69 28.97
CA SER A 307 -40.08 -9.93 30.16
C SER A 307 -40.23 -8.43 29.93
N ARG A 308 -39.58 -7.92 28.88
CA ARG A 308 -39.63 -6.52 28.44
C ARG A 308 -40.74 -6.24 27.42
N GLY A 309 -41.57 -7.24 27.11
CA GLY A 309 -42.76 -7.09 26.25
C GLY A 309 -42.50 -7.36 24.76
N TYR A 310 -41.33 -7.84 24.38
CA TYR A 310 -41.07 -8.27 23.01
C TYR A 310 -41.56 -9.70 22.77
N ASP A 311 -41.88 -10.05 21.54
CA ASP A 311 -42.29 -11.41 21.19
C ASP A 311 -41.11 -12.38 21.04
N LYS A 312 -41.41 -13.69 21.08
CA LYS A 312 -40.42 -14.76 21.01
C LYS A 312 -39.68 -14.80 19.66
N GLN A 313 -40.34 -14.42 18.56
CA GLN A 313 -39.77 -14.41 17.25
C GLN A 313 -38.68 -13.34 17.18
N THR A 314 -38.98 -12.12 17.60
CA THR A 314 -38.03 -11.00 17.71
C THR A 314 -36.83 -11.38 18.60
N ALA A 315 -37.08 -11.90 19.80
CA ALA A 315 -36.00 -12.32 20.72
C ALA A 315 -35.06 -13.34 20.09
N THR A 316 -35.64 -14.33 19.38
CA THR A 316 -34.86 -15.39 18.73
C THR A 316 -34.05 -14.86 17.54
N GLN A 317 -34.64 -13.98 16.73
CA GLN A 317 -33.95 -13.37 15.58
C GLN A 317 -32.76 -12.52 16.03
N ILE A 318 -32.94 -11.65 17.03
CA ILE A 318 -31.87 -10.81 17.56
C ILE A 318 -30.74 -11.67 18.14
N TRP A 319 -31.05 -12.70 18.93
CA TRP A 319 -30.04 -13.59 19.46
C TRP A 319 -29.23 -14.29 18.34
N ASN A 320 -29.93 -14.84 17.34
CA ASN A 320 -29.29 -15.53 16.25
C ASN A 320 -28.32 -14.61 15.48
N SER A 321 -28.71 -13.34 15.26
CA SER A 321 -27.82 -12.35 14.62
C SER A 321 -26.58 -12.04 15.48
N ILE A 322 -26.73 -11.92 16.79
CA ILE A 322 -25.63 -11.72 17.74
C ILE A 322 -24.71 -12.95 17.73
N GLU A 323 -25.30 -14.14 17.88
CA GLU A 323 -24.58 -15.42 17.92
C GLU A 323 -23.76 -15.65 16.65
N GLU A 324 -24.32 -15.37 15.47
CA GLU A 324 -23.66 -15.54 14.19
C GLU A 324 -22.40 -14.68 14.09
N VAL A 325 -22.49 -13.39 14.43
CA VAL A 325 -21.37 -12.45 14.35
C VAL A 325 -20.29 -12.77 15.38
N VAL A 326 -20.69 -13.05 16.63
CA VAL A 326 -19.73 -13.36 17.71
C VAL A 326 -19.05 -14.70 17.48
N ALA A 327 -19.77 -15.70 17.00
CA ALA A 327 -19.22 -17.01 16.68
C ALA A 327 -18.36 -17.02 15.40
N GLY A 328 -18.64 -16.11 14.47
CA GLY A 328 -17.77 -15.81 13.33
C GLY A 328 -16.47 -15.15 13.74
N GLY A 329 -16.36 -14.73 15.01
CA GLY A 329 -15.15 -14.21 15.63
C GLY A 329 -14.91 -12.71 15.40
N TYR A 330 -15.87 -11.95 14.79
CA TYR A 330 -15.52 -10.60 14.37
C TYR A 330 -16.68 -9.59 14.36
N GLY A 331 -16.91 -8.92 15.49
CA GLY A 331 -17.44 -7.56 15.47
C GLY A 331 -16.27 -6.56 15.41
N PHE A 332 -16.30 -5.59 14.51
CA PHE A 332 -15.22 -4.61 14.38
C PHE A 332 -15.26 -3.55 15.48
N ASN A 333 -14.12 -3.00 15.89
CA ASN A 333 -14.07 -1.88 16.84
C ASN A 333 -14.45 -0.58 16.11
N ARG A 334 -15.62 -0.01 16.42
CA ARG A 334 -16.10 1.22 15.76
C ARG A 334 -15.19 2.42 16.05
N ALA A 335 -14.64 2.55 17.26
CA ALA A 335 -13.72 3.65 17.59
C ALA A 335 -12.46 3.61 16.72
N HIS A 336 -11.91 2.41 16.49
CA HIS A 336 -10.80 2.22 15.56
C HIS A 336 -11.20 2.59 14.12
N SER A 337 -12.35 2.10 13.64
CA SER A 337 -12.85 2.44 12.30
C SER A 337 -13.08 3.94 12.13
N THR A 338 -13.61 4.61 13.16
CA THR A 338 -13.83 6.06 13.15
C THR A 338 -12.52 6.84 13.05
N SER A 339 -11.50 6.44 13.81
CA SER A 339 -10.17 7.07 13.74
C SER A 339 -9.54 6.93 12.36
N TYR A 340 -9.67 5.77 11.76
CA TYR A 340 -9.17 5.49 10.41
C TYR A 340 -10.00 6.19 9.32
N ALA A 341 -11.32 6.27 9.47
CA ALA A 341 -12.17 7.06 8.58
C ALA A 341 -11.82 8.55 8.60
N LYS A 342 -11.49 9.09 9.79
CA LYS A 342 -11.02 10.47 9.92
C LYS A 342 -9.74 10.68 9.10
N LEU A 343 -8.80 9.77 9.17
CA LEU A 343 -7.55 9.84 8.41
C LEU A 343 -7.79 9.67 6.89
N SER A 344 -8.73 8.78 6.50
CA SER A 344 -9.17 8.65 5.11
C SER A 344 -9.74 9.97 4.58
N TYR A 345 -10.61 10.61 5.37
CA TYR A 345 -11.19 11.90 5.01
C TYR A 345 -10.14 13.02 4.92
N GLN A 346 -9.23 13.11 5.89
CA GLN A 346 -8.17 14.12 5.91
C GLN A 346 -7.23 14.00 4.71
N THR A 347 -6.86 12.77 4.33
CA THR A 347 -6.04 12.54 3.12
C THR A 347 -6.82 12.85 1.84
N ALA A 348 -8.13 12.57 1.79
CA ALA A 348 -8.99 12.97 0.67
C ALA A 348 -9.16 14.49 0.58
N TYR A 349 -9.30 15.17 1.73
CA TYR A 349 -9.35 16.63 1.82
C TYR A 349 -8.08 17.28 1.25
N LEU A 350 -6.91 16.80 1.67
CA LEU A 350 -5.63 17.30 1.14
C LEU A 350 -5.51 17.06 -0.37
N LYS A 351 -5.96 15.91 -0.85
CA LYS A 351 -5.96 15.60 -2.28
C LYS A 351 -6.84 16.55 -3.08
N TYR A 352 -8.04 16.86 -2.57
CA TYR A 352 -9.01 17.68 -3.27
C TYR A 352 -8.63 19.17 -3.26
N TYR A 353 -8.30 19.71 -2.08
CA TYR A 353 -8.07 21.14 -1.90
C TYR A 353 -6.61 21.57 -2.11
N TYR A 354 -5.65 20.66 -1.91
CA TYR A 354 -4.21 20.93 -2.02
C TYR A 354 -3.50 19.89 -2.86
N PRO A 355 -3.94 19.66 -4.12
CA PRO A 355 -3.42 18.56 -4.93
C PRO A 355 -1.91 18.63 -5.15
N ALA A 356 -1.32 19.82 -5.34
CA ALA A 356 0.13 19.97 -5.49
C ALA A 356 0.88 19.47 -4.25
N ALA A 357 0.46 19.87 -3.05
CA ALA A 357 1.07 19.44 -1.80
C ALA A 357 0.86 17.94 -1.55
N PHE A 358 -0.34 17.44 -1.82
CA PHE A 358 -0.66 16.02 -1.67
C PHE A 358 0.18 15.14 -2.60
N TYR A 359 0.26 15.45 -3.88
CA TYR A 359 1.04 14.66 -4.83
C TYR A 359 2.56 14.80 -4.61
N THR A 360 3.03 15.97 -4.15
CA THR A 360 4.43 16.14 -3.72
C THR A 360 4.79 15.18 -2.58
N ALA A 361 3.89 15.02 -1.62
CA ALA A 361 4.06 14.06 -0.53
C ALA A 361 3.99 12.60 -1.02
N CYS A 362 3.07 12.27 -1.94
CA CYS A 362 2.99 10.95 -2.55
C CYS A 362 4.27 10.58 -3.32
N LEU A 363 4.81 11.50 -4.14
CA LEU A 363 6.06 11.31 -4.86
C LEU A 363 7.23 11.11 -3.90
N THR A 364 7.29 11.91 -2.83
CA THR A 364 8.33 11.78 -1.79
C THR A 364 8.27 10.44 -1.06
N ALA A 365 7.08 9.94 -0.76
CA ALA A 365 6.89 8.66 -0.09
C ALA A 365 7.28 7.45 -0.98
N ASN A 366 7.28 7.62 -2.29
CA ASN A 366 7.55 6.55 -3.27
C ASN A 366 8.88 6.76 -4.04
N GLN A 367 9.82 7.52 -3.46
CA GLN A 367 11.16 7.68 -4.07
C GLN A 367 11.83 6.32 -4.29
N GLY A 368 12.35 6.11 -5.52
CA GLY A 368 13.00 4.86 -5.91
C GLY A 368 12.08 3.83 -6.57
N GLU A 369 10.75 4.05 -6.61
CA GLU A 369 9.77 3.16 -7.23
C GLU A 369 9.29 3.75 -8.58
N ALA A 370 10.05 3.56 -9.64
CA ALA A 370 9.83 4.22 -10.94
C ALA A 370 8.40 4.01 -11.50
N GLU A 371 7.83 2.81 -11.37
CA GLU A 371 6.47 2.52 -11.83
C GLU A 371 5.42 3.34 -11.08
N THR A 372 5.54 3.40 -9.75
CA THR A 372 4.65 4.19 -8.89
C THR A 372 4.82 5.68 -9.16
N LEU A 373 6.05 6.16 -9.32
CA LEU A 373 6.33 7.57 -9.67
C LEU A 373 5.70 7.96 -11.01
N ASN A 374 5.78 7.10 -12.03
CA ASN A 374 5.14 7.36 -13.32
C ASN A 374 3.61 7.42 -13.20
N LYS A 375 3.00 6.52 -12.44
CA LYS A 375 1.55 6.54 -12.16
C LYS A 375 1.13 7.85 -11.46
N ILE A 376 1.93 8.31 -10.48
CA ILE A 376 1.65 9.58 -9.79
C ILE A 376 1.83 10.76 -10.76
N ARG A 377 2.85 10.75 -11.63
CA ARG A 377 3.03 11.78 -12.66
C ARG A 377 1.78 11.94 -13.53
N GLU A 378 1.21 10.83 -14.01
CA GLU A 378 -0.04 10.88 -14.81
C GLU A 378 -1.20 11.52 -14.03
N LEU A 379 -1.30 11.28 -12.73
CA LEU A 379 -2.33 11.88 -11.88
C LEU A 379 -2.07 13.38 -11.64
N VAL A 380 -0.81 13.76 -11.47
CA VAL A 380 -0.36 15.15 -11.33
C VAL A 380 -0.74 15.95 -12.58
N GLU A 381 -0.45 15.41 -13.76
CA GLU A 381 -0.81 16.05 -15.05
C GLU A 381 -2.33 16.18 -15.23
N LYS A 382 -3.11 15.16 -14.86
CA LYS A 382 -4.58 15.23 -14.86
C LYS A 382 -5.14 16.28 -13.90
N ALA A 383 -4.42 16.58 -12.82
CA ALA A 383 -4.75 17.66 -11.89
C ALA A 383 -4.30 19.05 -12.40
N GLY A 384 -3.74 19.15 -13.61
CA GLY A 384 -3.26 20.41 -14.19
C GLY A 384 -1.94 20.91 -13.62
N ILE A 385 -1.17 20.03 -12.97
CA ILE A 385 0.12 20.31 -12.36
C ILE A 385 1.20 19.60 -13.20
N ASN A 386 2.39 20.20 -13.36
CA ASN A 386 3.48 19.54 -14.08
C ASN A 386 4.54 19.02 -13.12
N LEU A 387 5.13 17.89 -13.46
CA LEU A 387 6.38 17.44 -12.88
C LEU A 387 7.52 18.05 -13.71
N VAL A 388 8.46 18.72 -13.04
CA VAL A 388 9.61 19.37 -13.71
C VAL A 388 10.93 18.71 -13.33
N THR A 389 11.91 18.80 -14.23
CA THR A 389 13.26 18.28 -14.02
C THR A 389 13.89 18.86 -12.75
N PRO A 390 14.81 18.12 -12.11
CA PRO A 390 15.53 18.63 -10.95
C PRO A 390 16.42 19.81 -11.34
N ASP A 391 16.68 20.70 -10.39
CA ASP A 391 17.63 21.80 -10.52
C ASP A 391 18.67 21.67 -9.41
N ILE A 392 19.96 21.70 -9.74
CA ILE A 392 21.04 21.48 -8.76
C ILE A 392 21.09 22.56 -7.67
N ASN A 393 20.62 23.78 -7.98
CA ASN A 393 20.58 24.90 -7.02
C ASN A 393 19.31 24.91 -6.17
N LYS A 394 18.17 24.52 -6.74
CA LYS A 394 16.84 24.65 -6.13
C LYS A 394 16.31 23.33 -5.60
N GLY A 395 16.76 22.22 -6.17
CA GLY A 395 16.30 20.87 -5.84
C GLY A 395 16.61 20.47 -4.39
N SER A 396 15.75 19.63 -3.82
CA SER A 396 15.84 19.13 -2.46
C SER A 396 16.10 17.61 -2.46
N ASN A 397 16.32 17.03 -1.28
CA ASN A 397 16.30 15.58 -1.10
C ASN A 397 14.88 14.99 -1.08
N LYS A 398 13.85 15.84 -1.14
CA LYS A 398 12.45 15.47 -1.32
C LYS A 398 11.91 16.20 -2.54
N PHE A 399 10.84 15.67 -3.14
CA PHE A 399 10.04 16.45 -4.08
C PHE A 399 9.53 17.73 -3.40
N LYS A 400 9.39 18.79 -4.17
CA LYS A 400 8.98 20.06 -3.61
C LYS A 400 8.19 20.88 -4.64
N ILE A 401 7.25 21.69 -4.17
CA ILE A 401 6.52 22.64 -5.01
C ILE A 401 7.47 23.78 -5.40
N TYR A 402 7.50 24.08 -6.69
CA TYR A 402 8.24 25.18 -7.27
C TYR A 402 7.44 25.79 -8.42
N ASP A 403 7.10 27.07 -8.29
CA ASP A 403 6.35 27.81 -9.33
C ASP A 403 5.09 27.07 -9.81
N ASN A 404 4.24 26.64 -8.87
CA ASN A 404 3.02 25.85 -9.07
C ASN A 404 3.21 24.48 -9.74
N ASN A 405 4.45 24.04 -9.92
CA ASN A 405 4.80 22.70 -10.43
C ASN A 405 5.48 21.89 -9.33
N ILE A 406 5.70 20.61 -9.57
CA ILE A 406 6.44 19.74 -8.65
C ILE A 406 7.82 19.47 -9.21
N MET A 407 8.86 19.93 -8.51
CA MET A 407 10.25 19.68 -8.89
C MET A 407 10.70 18.32 -8.39
N PHE A 408 11.38 17.58 -9.28
CA PHE A 408 11.93 16.27 -8.98
C PHE A 408 13.03 16.35 -7.92
N ALA A 409 13.02 15.41 -6.95
CA ALA A 409 13.99 15.36 -5.88
C ALA A 409 15.37 14.91 -6.41
N LEU A 410 16.45 15.56 -5.97
CA LEU A 410 17.82 15.17 -6.38
C LEU A 410 18.18 13.75 -5.93
N THR A 411 17.75 13.34 -4.74
CA THR A 411 18.00 11.99 -4.20
C THR A 411 17.12 10.91 -4.80
N ALA A 412 16.06 11.28 -5.53
CA ALA A 412 15.25 10.33 -6.29
C ALA A 412 15.89 9.97 -7.66
N ILE A 413 16.94 10.68 -8.07
CA ILE A 413 17.74 10.34 -9.25
C ILE A 413 18.60 9.13 -8.91
N ASN A 414 18.49 8.07 -9.70
CA ASN A 414 19.32 6.88 -9.52
C ASN A 414 20.82 7.21 -9.60
N GLY A 415 21.56 6.90 -8.54
CA GLY A 415 23.00 7.23 -8.42
C GLY A 415 23.30 8.53 -7.65
N VAL A 416 22.28 9.23 -7.12
CA VAL A 416 22.46 10.41 -6.25
C VAL A 416 22.00 10.06 -4.83
N GLY A 417 22.94 9.69 -3.97
CA GLY A 417 22.66 9.40 -2.55
C GLY A 417 22.68 10.65 -1.66
N GLU A 418 22.22 10.51 -0.41
CA GLU A 418 22.12 11.61 0.56
C GLU A 418 23.45 12.33 0.80
N SER A 419 24.59 11.59 0.90
CA SER A 419 25.90 12.23 1.11
C SER A 419 26.33 13.11 -0.06
N ALA A 420 26.05 12.68 -1.30
CA ALA A 420 26.32 13.47 -2.49
C ALA A 420 25.41 14.72 -2.54
N TYR A 421 24.14 14.57 -2.19
CA TYR A 421 23.20 15.68 -2.07
C TYR A 421 23.70 16.73 -1.06
N GLN A 422 24.12 16.33 0.13
CA GLN A 422 24.65 17.26 1.14
C GLN A 422 25.92 18.00 0.64
N ALA A 423 26.81 17.28 -0.04
CA ALA A 423 27.97 17.92 -0.65
C ALA A 423 27.58 18.96 -1.72
N ILE A 424 26.56 18.68 -2.53
CA ILE A 424 26.01 19.62 -3.53
C ILE A 424 25.41 20.85 -2.84
N VAL A 425 24.60 20.66 -1.79
CA VAL A 425 24.00 21.77 -1.03
C VAL A 425 25.07 22.71 -0.49
N ASN A 426 26.17 22.18 0.05
CA ASN A 426 27.28 22.95 0.58
C ASN A 426 28.04 23.77 -0.50
N MET A 427 27.90 23.40 -1.77
CA MET A 427 28.50 24.13 -2.90
C MET A 427 27.63 25.25 -3.45
N ARG A 428 26.35 25.34 -3.06
CA ARG A 428 25.42 26.36 -3.59
C ARG A 428 25.82 27.78 -3.17
N PRO A 429 25.59 28.80 -4.00
CA PRO A 429 25.07 28.71 -5.37
C PRO A 429 26.11 28.21 -6.36
N ILE A 430 25.67 27.40 -7.33
CA ILE A 430 26.47 26.88 -8.44
C ILE A 430 26.14 27.70 -9.68
N LYS A 431 27.16 28.36 -10.27
CA LYS A 431 26.96 29.34 -11.34
C LYS A 431 26.85 28.71 -12.72
N SER A 432 27.58 27.62 -12.96
CA SER A 432 27.61 26.87 -14.22
C SER A 432 28.11 25.45 -13.98
N PHE A 433 28.04 24.60 -14.98
CA PHE A 433 28.64 23.26 -14.93
C PHE A 433 30.14 23.31 -14.69
N ASP A 434 30.86 24.25 -15.35
CA ASP A 434 32.30 24.45 -15.15
C ASP A 434 32.64 24.90 -13.70
N ASP A 435 31.83 25.82 -13.10
CA ASP A 435 31.98 26.20 -11.70
C ASP A 435 31.76 24.99 -10.76
N PHE A 436 30.76 24.17 -11.03
CA PHE A 436 30.52 22.94 -10.28
C PHE A 436 31.70 21.97 -10.37
N MET A 437 32.22 21.72 -11.59
CA MET A 437 33.33 20.79 -11.80
C MET A 437 34.62 21.24 -11.12
N LYS A 438 34.89 22.56 -11.08
CA LYS A 438 36.06 23.14 -10.39
C LYS A 438 35.96 23.01 -8.86
N ARG A 439 34.75 23.11 -8.30
CA ARG A 439 34.52 23.07 -6.85
C ARG A 439 34.20 21.67 -6.31
N ARG A 440 33.85 20.76 -7.20
CA ARG A 440 33.48 19.38 -6.85
C ARG A 440 34.63 18.64 -6.20
N VAL A 441 34.36 17.96 -5.10
CA VAL A 441 35.25 16.99 -4.48
C VAL A 441 34.91 15.59 -4.99
N PRO A 442 35.75 14.92 -5.80
CA PRO A 442 35.43 13.63 -6.43
C PRO A 442 35.12 12.50 -5.46
N LYS A 443 35.61 12.58 -4.22
CA LYS A 443 35.30 11.61 -3.15
C LYS A 443 33.85 11.71 -2.71
N ASP A 444 33.30 12.92 -2.66
CA ASP A 444 31.94 13.19 -2.14
C ASP A 444 30.90 13.11 -3.25
N VAL A 445 31.20 13.65 -4.44
CA VAL A 445 30.34 13.57 -5.62
C VAL A 445 31.10 12.85 -6.75
N LYS A 446 30.84 11.56 -6.91
CA LYS A 446 31.53 10.70 -7.87
C LYS A 446 31.13 11.01 -9.31
N SER A 447 31.97 10.59 -10.28
CA SER A 447 31.72 10.82 -11.72
C SER A 447 30.37 10.24 -12.19
N ASN A 448 29.99 9.05 -11.72
CA ASN A 448 28.70 8.45 -12.07
C ASN A 448 27.51 9.29 -11.54
N THR A 449 27.67 9.92 -10.38
CA THR A 449 26.66 10.85 -9.83
C THR A 449 26.53 12.11 -10.70
N VAL A 450 27.65 12.65 -11.20
CA VAL A 450 27.63 13.79 -12.13
C VAL A 450 26.94 13.43 -13.43
N ILE A 451 27.23 12.27 -14.00
CA ILE A 451 26.56 11.74 -15.20
C ILE A 451 25.06 11.61 -14.98
N ALA A 452 24.64 11.08 -13.83
CA ALA A 452 23.23 10.97 -13.49
C ALA A 452 22.54 12.34 -13.37
N LEU A 453 23.19 13.32 -12.76
CA LEU A 453 22.69 14.70 -12.65
C LEU A 453 22.56 15.38 -14.03
N ILE A 454 23.55 15.19 -14.93
CA ILE A 454 23.46 15.70 -16.31
C ILE A 454 22.29 15.09 -17.05
N LYS A 455 22.19 13.76 -17.04
CA LYS A 455 21.09 13.01 -17.71
C LYS A 455 19.73 13.42 -17.18
N ALA A 456 19.62 13.65 -15.86
CA ALA A 456 18.39 14.10 -15.23
C ALA A 456 18.00 15.57 -15.54
N GLY A 457 18.89 16.36 -16.11
CA GLY A 457 18.65 17.77 -16.42
C GLY A 457 18.91 18.73 -15.26
N ALA A 458 19.66 18.31 -14.24
CA ALA A 458 19.94 19.14 -13.06
C ALA A 458 20.76 20.41 -13.36
N PHE A 459 21.36 20.50 -14.55
CA PHE A 459 22.12 21.64 -15.06
C PHE A 459 21.42 22.39 -16.20
N ASP A 460 20.14 22.11 -16.47
CA ASP A 460 19.40 22.74 -17.58
C ASP A 460 19.26 24.27 -17.41
N PHE A 461 19.55 24.81 -16.23
CA PHE A 461 19.65 26.27 -15.97
C PHE A 461 20.86 26.92 -16.66
N ASP A 462 21.93 26.17 -16.92
CA ASP A 462 23.13 26.61 -17.60
C ASP A 462 23.05 26.33 -19.11
N THR A 463 22.81 25.06 -19.46
CA THR A 463 22.53 24.65 -20.84
C THR A 463 21.61 23.45 -20.90
N THR A 464 20.68 23.48 -21.85
CA THR A 464 19.79 22.34 -22.15
C THR A 464 20.41 21.29 -23.06
N ASP A 465 21.61 21.54 -23.61
CA ASP A 465 22.38 20.56 -24.39
C ASP A 465 23.11 19.60 -23.45
N ARG A 466 22.41 18.59 -23.00
CA ARG A 466 22.96 17.54 -22.11
C ARG A 466 24.05 16.73 -22.81
N ASN A 467 24.06 16.65 -24.16
CA ASN A 467 25.15 15.98 -24.92
C ASN A 467 26.46 16.74 -24.83
N GLN A 468 26.43 18.08 -24.83
CA GLN A 468 27.59 18.91 -24.59
C GLN A 468 28.18 18.62 -23.19
N LEU A 469 27.36 18.65 -22.15
CA LEU A 469 27.83 18.37 -20.79
C LEU A 469 28.37 16.94 -20.64
N MET A 470 27.75 15.97 -21.30
CA MET A 470 28.23 14.59 -21.34
C MET A 470 29.60 14.51 -22.00
N PHE A 471 29.82 15.24 -23.12
CA PHE A 471 31.14 15.32 -23.78
C PHE A 471 32.19 15.95 -22.85
N GLU A 472 31.88 17.04 -22.19
CA GLU A 472 32.80 17.69 -21.23
C GLU A 472 33.15 16.75 -20.06
N MET A 473 32.21 15.90 -19.63
CA MET A 473 32.42 14.96 -18.53
C MET A 473 33.20 13.72 -18.92
N THR A 474 32.96 13.16 -20.13
CA THR A 474 33.47 11.84 -20.52
C THR A 474 34.53 11.87 -21.63
N GLY A 475 34.60 12.95 -22.41
CA GLY A 475 35.41 13.05 -23.64
C GLY A 475 34.77 12.35 -24.85
N GLU A 476 33.61 11.74 -24.72
CA GLU A 476 32.90 11.02 -25.79
C GLU A 476 31.80 11.86 -26.39
N LYS A 477 31.60 11.80 -27.71
CA LYS A 477 30.50 12.52 -28.39
C LYS A 477 29.20 11.74 -28.33
N TYR A 478 28.15 12.39 -27.84
CA TYR A 478 26.78 11.86 -27.78
C TYR A 478 25.88 12.59 -28.76
N LYS A 479 24.83 11.91 -29.23
CA LYS A 479 23.73 12.46 -30.03
C LYS A 479 22.38 11.94 -29.48
N THR A 480 22.31 11.78 -28.18
CA THR A 480 21.15 11.17 -27.48
C THR A 480 20.11 12.26 -27.19
N PRO A 481 18.86 12.11 -27.61
CA PRO A 481 17.78 13.03 -27.23
C PRO A 481 17.58 13.08 -25.70
N ASN A 482 17.21 14.23 -25.15
CA ASN A 482 17.05 14.41 -23.70
C ASN A 482 16.01 13.44 -23.10
N TYR A 483 14.93 13.13 -23.81
CA TYR A 483 13.92 12.18 -23.33
C TYR A 483 14.47 10.75 -23.11
N VAL A 484 15.50 10.34 -23.86
CA VAL A 484 16.16 9.04 -23.64
C VAL A 484 16.92 9.06 -22.33
N TYR A 485 17.63 10.15 -22.05
CA TYR A 485 18.31 10.33 -20.76
C TYR A 485 17.31 10.33 -19.58
N GLU A 486 16.16 10.99 -19.74
CA GLU A 486 15.12 11.01 -18.72
C GLU A 486 14.59 9.61 -18.44
N LYS A 487 14.30 8.83 -19.48
CA LYS A 487 13.86 7.45 -19.33
C LYS A 487 14.88 6.57 -18.61
N GLU A 488 16.18 6.74 -18.91
CA GLU A 488 17.25 6.04 -18.20
C GLU A 488 17.32 6.40 -16.71
N CYS A 489 17.10 7.68 -16.37
CA CYS A 489 17.21 8.17 -14.99
C CYS A 489 15.97 7.91 -14.15
N PHE A 490 14.79 8.06 -14.73
CA PHE A 490 13.51 8.08 -14.01
C PHE A 490 12.63 6.87 -14.31
N GLY A 491 12.87 6.17 -15.42
CA GLY A 491 12.00 5.11 -15.94
C GLY A 491 10.80 5.63 -16.73
N PHE A 492 10.65 6.96 -16.86
CA PHE A 492 9.59 7.65 -17.60
C PHE A 492 10.06 9.01 -18.13
N TYR A 493 9.21 9.70 -18.90
CA TYR A 493 9.49 11.03 -19.45
C TYR A 493 8.95 12.12 -18.53
N ILE A 494 9.76 13.14 -18.23
CA ILE A 494 9.33 14.38 -17.55
C ILE A 494 8.99 15.45 -18.58
N THR A 495 9.81 15.58 -19.61
CA THR A 495 9.53 16.44 -20.76
C THR A 495 8.63 15.71 -21.75
N LYS A 496 8.43 16.28 -22.95
CA LYS A 496 7.58 15.66 -23.97
C LYS A 496 8.09 14.27 -24.37
N ALA A 497 7.22 13.29 -24.26
CA ALA A 497 7.49 11.94 -24.72
C ALA A 497 7.59 11.90 -26.27
N PRO A 498 8.36 10.95 -26.85
CA PRO A 498 8.54 10.87 -28.29
C PRO A 498 7.24 10.59 -29.06
N TYR A 499 6.23 10.03 -28.42
CA TYR A 499 4.91 9.77 -29.00
C TYR A 499 3.95 10.99 -28.96
N ASP A 500 4.25 12.04 -28.21
CA ASP A 500 3.39 13.23 -28.08
C ASP A 500 3.24 14.02 -29.39
N LYS A 501 4.20 13.89 -30.30
CA LYS A 501 4.18 14.53 -31.63
C LYS A 501 3.14 13.90 -32.58
N TYR A 502 2.60 12.71 -32.24
CA TYR A 502 1.64 12.02 -33.08
C TYR A 502 0.21 12.32 -32.63
N ASP A 503 -0.63 12.66 -33.60
CA ASP A 503 -2.03 12.92 -33.33
C ASP A 503 -2.82 11.61 -33.39
N VAL A 504 -3.02 10.99 -32.23
CA VAL A 504 -3.78 9.75 -32.06
C VAL A 504 -5.02 10.02 -31.19
N LYS A 505 -6.16 9.46 -31.58
CA LYS A 505 -7.41 9.59 -30.83
C LYS A 505 -7.41 8.62 -29.64
N PRO A 506 -8.10 8.98 -28.52
CA PRO A 506 -8.34 8.07 -27.41
C PRO A 506 -9.04 6.79 -27.86
N LEU A 507 -8.75 5.66 -27.21
CA LEU A 507 -9.36 4.38 -27.59
C LEU A 507 -10.89 4.37 -27.35
N GLU A 508 -11.36 5.08 -26.35
CA GLU A 508 -12.77 5.25 -26.02
C GLU A 508 -13.60 5.89 -27.15
N ASP A 509 -12.98 6.71 -28.00
CA ASP A 509 -13.64 7.36 -29.14
C ASP A 509 -13.96 6.41 -30.31
N TYR A 510 -13.49 5.17 -30.24
CA TYR A 510 -13.78 4.16 -31.25
C TYR A 510 -14.86 3.19 -30.75
N THR A 511 -15.68 2.67 -31.66
CA THR A 511 -16.64 1.59 -31.37
C THR A 511 -15.98 0.22 -31.52
N ASN A 512 -16.50 -0.80 -30.81
CA ASN A 512 -16.00 -2.17 -30.95
C ASN A 512 -16.07 -2.65 -32.41
N GLY A 513 -14.99 -3.29 -32.88
CA GLY A 513 -14.81 -3.74 -34.25
C GLY A 513 -14.30 -2.66 -35.21
N GLN A 514 -14.28 -1.39 -34.82
CA GLN A 514 -13.76 -0.29 -35.66
C GLN A 514 -12.25 -0.41 -35.84
N LEU A 515 -11.75 -0.03 -37.02
CA LEU A 515 -10.31 0.03 -37.30
C LEU A 515 -9.67 1.19 -36.51
N VAL A 516 -8.57 0.87 -35.83
CA VAL A 516 -7.75 1.79 -35.05
C VAL A 516 -6.34 1.81 -35.64
N THR A 517 -5.81 3.01 -35.83
CA THR A 517 -4.37 3.23 -36.05
C THR A 517 -3.86 4.10 -34.92
N THR A 518 -2.87 3.61 -34.20
CA THR A 518 -2.28 4.34 -33.08
C THR A 518 -0.75 4.24 -33.12
N VAL A 519 -0.09 5.17 -32.44
CA VAL A 519 1.35 5.11 -32.15
C VAL A 519 1.49 4.81 -30.68
N ALA A 520 2.32 3.84 -30.34
CA ALA A 520 2.61 3.52 -28.95
C ALA A 520 4.05 3.06 -28.76
N GLU A 521 4.60 3.40 -27.62
CA GLU A 521 5.81 2.77 -27.08
C GLU A 521 5.40 1.51 -26.33
N ILE A 522 6.08 0.41 -26.58
CA ILE A 522 5.80 -0.87 -25.93
C ILE A 522 6.47 -0.92 -24.56
N THR A 523 5.68 -1.17 -23.52
CA THR A 523 6.14 -1.23 -22.13
C THR A 523 6.29 -2.65 -21.60
N GLN A 524 5.52 -3.62 -22.17
CA GLN A 524 5.58 -5.01 -21.72
C GLN A 524 5.15 -5.95 -22.84
N VAL A 525 5.83 -7.09 -22.95
CA VAL A 525 5.48 -8.20 -23.87
C VAL A 525 5.32 -9.49 -23.09
N ALA A 526 4.12 -10.08 -23.09
CA ALA A 526 3.81 -11.35 -22.46
C ALA A 526 3.39 -12.39 -23.52
N GLU A 527 4.33 -13.29 -23.89
CA GLU A 527 4.01 -14.43 -24.77
C GLU A 527 3.23 -15.51 -24.01
N ARG A 528 2.19 -16.06 -24.66
CA ARG A 528 1.42 -17.22 -24.17
C ARG A 528 1.12 -18.15 -25.34
N ASN A 529 0.79 -19.41 -25.05
CA ASN A 529 0.27 -20.32 -26.04
C ASN A 529 -1.26 -20.20 -26.14
N ASP A 530 -1.78 -20.21 -27.36
CA ASP A 530 -3.21 -20.34 -27.62
C ASP A 530 -3.70 -21.77 -27.35
N ARG A 531 -5.01 -22.03 -27.52
CA ARG A 531 -5.61 -23.37 -27.30
C ARG A 531 -5.04 -24.46 -28.20
N ASN A 532 -4.39 -24.09 -29.30
CA ASN A 532 -3.78 -25.00 -30.28
C ASN A 532 -2.26 -25.14 -30.07
N GLY A 533 -1.71 -24.54 -29.01
CA GLY A 533 -0.27 -24.58 -28.70
C GLY A 533 0.57 -23.55 -29.46
N ASN A 534 -0.02 -22.68 -30.30
CA ASN A 534 0.73 -21.66 -31.02
C ASN A 534 0.97 -20.43 -30.17
N LYS A 535 2.13 -19.78 -30.33
CA LYS A 535 2.49 -18.57 -29.60
C LYS A 535 1.64 -17.38 -30.03
N MET A 536 1.03 -16.69 -29.08
CA MET A 536 0.39 -15.39 -29.17
C MET A 536 0.98 -14.44 -28.14
N ALA A 537 0.69 -13.12 -28.23
CA ALA A 537 1.19 -12.18 -27.25
C ALA A 537 0.10 -11.21 -26.76
N PHE A 538 0.16 -10.92 -25.46
CA PHE A 538 -0.49 -9.80 -24.82
C PHE A 538 0.57 -8.72 -24.57
N VAL A 539 0.34 -7.56 -25.13
CA VAL A 539 1.32 -6.48 -25.14
C VAL A 539 0.71 -5.24 -24.50
N SER A 540 1.44 -4.60 -23.61
CA SER A 540 1.10 -3.29 -23.07
C SER A 540 1.95 -2.23 -23.74
N GLY A 541 1.38 -1.08 -23.97
CA GLY A 541 2.08 0.09 -24.50
C GLY A 541 1.50 1.37 -23.95
N VAL A 542 2.18 2.48 -24.20
CA VAL A 542 1.77 3.83 -23.79
C VAL A 542 1.80 4.79 -24.97
N ASN A 543 0.85 5.70 -25.02
CA ASN A 543 0.81 6.83 -25.94
C ASN A 543 0.35 8.11 -25.23
N LYS A 544 0.15 9.21 -25.95
CA LYS A 544 -0.30 10.49 -25.37
C LYS A 544 -1.63 10.43 -24.62
N ASN A 545 -2.44 9.38 -24.85
CA ASN A 545 -3.74 9.19 -24.20
C ASN A 545 -3.66 8.20 -23.01
N GLY A 546 -2.46 7.71 -22.67
CA GLY A 546 -2.23 6.78 -21.57
C GLY A 546 -1.95 5.34 -21.99
N ASN A 547 -2.16 4.41 -21.07
CA ASN A 547 -1.87 2.99 -21.27
C ASN A 547 -2.86 2.34 -22.23
N ILE A 548 -2.34 1.47 -23.10
CA ILE A 548 -3.11 0.75 -24.12
C ILE A 548 -2.73 -0.72 -24.11
N ARG A 549 -3.70 -1.61 -24.34
CA ARG A 549 -3.48 -3.05 -24.44
C ARG A 549 -3.64 -3.51 -25.89
N PHE A 550 -2.72 -4.39 -26.31
CA PHE A 550 -2.70 -4.99 -27.63
C PHE A 550 -2.74 -6.50 -27.53
N ILE A 551 -3.53 -7.14 -28.36
CA ILE A 551 -3.62 -8.61 -28.45
C ILE A 551 -3.13 -9.02 -29.83
N PHE A 552 -2.05 -9.78 -29.86
CA PHE A 552 -1.47 -10.37 -31.05
C PHE A 552 -1.84 -11.85 -31.12
N PHE A 553 -2.80 -12.20 -31.94
CA PHE A 553 -3.09 -13.60 -32.21
C PHE A 553 -1.91 -14.28 -32.89
N SER A 554 -1.84 -15.61 -32.80
CA SER A 554 -0.70 -16.41 -33.27
C SER A 554 -0.36 -16.18 -34.75
N SER A 555 -1.35 -15.99 -35.61
CA SER A 555 -1.16 -15.65 -37.04
C SER A 555 -0.44 -14.32 -37.27
N VAL A 556 -0.70 -13.35 -36.42
CA VAL A 556 -0.09 -12.01 -36.49
C VAL A 556 1.25 -11.99 -35.76
N TRP A 557 1.34 -12.60 -34.57
CA TRP A 557 2.54 -12.60 -33.73
C TRP A 557 3.73 -13.26 -34.41
N LYS A 558 3.49 -14.25 -35.24
CA LYS A 558 4.56 -14.93 -36.00
C LYS A 558 5.39 -13.98 -36.87
N ASN A 559 4.73 -12.96 -37.46
CA ASN A 559 5.35 -12.06 -38.45
C ASN A 559 5.48 -10.60 -37.95
N ASN A 560 4.86 -10.26 -36.82
CA ASN A 560 4.80 -8.88 -36.29
C ASN A 560 5.21 -8.87 -34.82
N LYS A 561 6.47 -9.20 -34.57
CA LYS A 561 7.02 -9.14 -33.20
C LYS A 561 7.37 -7.70 -32.84
N VAL A 562 7.07 -7.33 -31.60
CA VAL A 562 7.44 -6.05 -31.00
C VAL A 562 8.39 -6.27 -29.85
N GLN A 563 9.18 -5.24 -29.54
CA GLN A 563 10.15 -5.23 -28.43
C GLN A 563 9.77 -4.14 -27.43
N GLU A 564 10.05 -4.39 -26.17
CA GLU A 564 9.90 -3.39 -25.11
C GLU A 564 10.84 -2.21 -25.38
N ASP A 565 10.43 -1.04 -24.93
CA ASP A 565 11.12 0.24 -25.10
C ASP A 565 11.28 0.71 -26.56
N GLN A 566 10.51 0.17 -27.49
CA GLN A 566 10.44 0.60 -28.89
C GLN A 566 9.08 1.15 -29.26
N MET A 567 9.06 2.11 -30.19
CA MET A 567 7.87 2.74 -30.71
C MET A 567 7.39 2.08 -32.01
N TYR A 568 6.08 1.90 -32.10
CA TYR A 568 5.44 1.30 -33.26
C TYR A 568 4.20 2.06 -33.70
N ILE A 569 3.94 2.11 -34.99
CA ILE A 569 2.60 2.36 -35.54
C ILE A 569 1.86 1.02 -35.51
N ILE A 570 0.76 0.95 -34.79
CA ILE A 570 -0.03 -0.26 -34.61
C ILE A 570 -1.39 -0.08 -35.26
N LYS A 571 -1.76 -1.00 -36.16
CA LYS A 571 -3.07 -1.03 -36.80
C LYS A 571 -3.82 -2.29 -36.35
N GLY A 572 -5.08 -2.12 -35.97
CA GLY A 572 -5.90 -3.23 -35.48
C GLY A 572 -7.37 -2.89 -35.40
N ARG A 573 -8.14 -3.69 -34.68
CA ARG A 573 -9.56 -3.43 -34.39
C ARG A 573 -9.79 -3.30 -32.90
N LYS A 574 -10.60 -2.34 -32.49
CA LYS A 574 -10.99 -2.20 -31.08
C LYS A 574 -11.78 -3.42 -30.62
N ASP A 575 -11.42 -3.95 -29.47
CA ASP A 575 -12.17 -4.95 -28.72
C ASP A 575 -12.15 -4.58 -27.24
N LYS A 576 -13.26 -4.04 -26.75
CA LYS A 576 -13.38 -3.48 -25.38
C LYS A 576 -12.27 -2.47 -25.08
N ASP A 577 -11.39 -2.78 -24.14
CA ASP A 577 -10.28 -1.92 -23.68
C ASP A 577 -8.94 -2.29 -24.35
N SER A 578 -8.98 -3.01 -25.48
CA SER A 578 -7.78 -3.46 -26.18
C SER A 578 -7.91 -3.33 -27.70
N ILE A 579 -6.78 -3.47 -28.39
CA ILE A 579 -6.71 -3.50 -29.84
C ILE A 579 -6.27 -4.89 -30.28
N LEU A 580 -7.10 -5.58 -31.07
CA LEU A 580 -6.72 -6.79 -31.79
C LEU A 580 -5.84 -6.39 -32.96
N VAL A 581 -4.56 -6.71 -32.90
CA VAL A 581 -3.56 -6.21 -33.85
C VAL A 581 -3.63 -6.95 -35.18
N ASN A 582 -3.56 -6.18 -36.26
CA ASN A 582 -3.45 -6.68 -37.64
C ASN A 582 -2.01 -6.55 -38.18
N SER A 583 -1.37 -5.42 -37.92
CA SER A 583 -0.01 -5.14 -38.38
C SER A 583 0.69 -4.11 -37.50
N VAL A 584 2.02 -4.16 -37.50
CA VAL A 584 2.89 -3.18 -36.83
C VAL A 584 3.99 -2.70 -37.77
N GLU A 585 4.42 -1.46 -37.55
CA GLU A 585 5.53 -0.83 -38.25
C GLU A 585 6.41 -0.11 -37.21
N VAL A 586 7.72 -0.40 -37.24
CA VAL A 586 8.68 0.24 -36.30
C VAL A 586 8.84 1.70 -36.66
N ILE A 587 8.80 2.56 -35.65
CA ILE A 587 9.17 3.97 -35.78
C ILE A 587 10.62 4.08 -35.33
N GLY A 588 11.50 4.39 -36.29
CA GLY A 588 12.94 4.61 -36.06
C GLY A 588 13.25 5.91 -35.35
#